data_6d219a98542e860a9ad0a289f0a0b62c
#
_entry.id   6d219a98542e860a9ad0a289f0a0b62c
#
_cell.length_a   1.000
_cell.length_b   1.000
_cell.length_c   1.000
_cell.angle_alpha   90.00
_cell.angle_beta   90.00
_cell.angle_gamma   90.00
#
_symmetry.space_group_name_H-M   'P 1'
#
loop_
_entity.id
_entity.type
_entity.pdbx_description
1 polymer ?
#
loop_
_entity_poly.entity_id
_entity_poly.type
_entity_poly.pdbx_seq_one_letter_code
_entity_poly.pdbx_strand_id
1 'polypeptide(L)'
;KNVLDEVCRMFPSAYIHLGGDEAPKGNWDKCPDCRSRIEKEKLKDSHDLQLWFSAQMADYLKQKGRKAIFWGDVIYKDGYPLPDNVVIQWWNWRGHRDLALKNAVRHNYPVICGTNYYTYLNFPLTPWKGYTQARTFDLEDVYLRNPSYRPREENPLILGMSSALWTDDGVTESMIDRRVFPRILALAEQMWHSGNPENFDEFYGKVLSKQLWFEQQGYSFGPALKEDAGTNYK
;
A
#
# COMPACT_ATOMS: atom_id res chain seq x y z
N LYS A 1 -12.60 15.65 -14.67
CA LYS A 1 -13.78 15.82 -13.79
C LYS A 1 -14.95 14.97 -14.26
N ASN A 2 -15.25 14.94 -15.57
CA ASN A 2 -16.36 14.14 -16.11
C ASN A 2 -16.24 12.65 -15.75
N VAL A 3 -15.04 12.08 -15.84
CA VAL A 3 -14.78 10.69 -15.40
C VAL A 3 -15.09 10.51 -13.91
N LEU A 4 -14.70 11.46 -13.07
CA LEU A 4 -15.00 11.40 -11.63
C LEU A 4 -16.52 11.51 -11.36
N ASP A 5 -17.26 12.23 -12.19
CA ASP A 5 -18.73 12.27 -12.10
C ASP A 5 -19.36 10.91 -12.35
N GLU A 6 -18.87 10.19 -13.34
CA GLU A 6 -19.32 8.83 -13.65
C GLU A 6 -18.93 7.86 -12.54
N VAL A 7 -17.68 7.89 -12.09
CA VAL A 7 -17.19 7.03 -10.98
C VAL A 7 -18.03 7.26 -9.72
N CYS A 8 -18.28 8.51 -9.34
CA CYS A 8 -19.08 8.83 -8.15
C CYS A 8 -20.55 8.39 -8.26
N ARG A 9 -21.08 8.27 -9.47
CA ARG A 9 -22.44 7.73 -9.69
C ARG A 9 -22.45 6.20 -9.61
N MET A 10 -21.39 5.54 -10.11
CA MET A 10 -21.29 4.08 -10.14
C MET A 10 -20.94 3.50 -8.76
N PHE A 11 -20.11 4.19 -7.98
CA PHE A 11 -19.59 3.69 -6.72
C PHE A 11 -20.04 4.59 -5.55
N PRO A 12 -20.78 4.04 -4.58
CA PRO A 12 -21.31 4.81 -3.44
C PRO A 12 -20.26 5.07 -2.35
N SER A 13 -19.02 4.57 -2.49
CA SER A 13 -17.95 4.71 -1.50
C SER A 13 -17.70 6.17 -1.13
N ALA A 14 -17.48 6.45 0.15
CA ALA A 14 -17.00 7.74 0.62
C ALA A 14 -15.57 8.07 0.15
N TYR A 15 -14.85 7.10 -0.34
CA TYR A 15 -13.45 7.21 -0.77
C TYR A 15 -13.31 6.90 -2.25
N ILE A 16 -12.51 7.70 -2.95
CA ILE A 16 -12.10 7.46 -4.34
C ILE A 16 -10.58 7.48 -4.40
N HIS A 17 -9.98 6.39 -4.87
CA HIS A 17 -8.53 6.29 -5.02
C HIS A 17 -8.12 6.85 -6.38
N LEU A 18 -7.21 7.82 -6.38
CA LEU A 18 -6.77 8.56 -7.55
C LEU A 18 -5.36 8.18 -8.03
N GLY A 19 -4.72 7.21 -7.40
CA GLY A 19 -3.37 6.76 -7.78
C GLY A 19 -2.29 7.78 -7.42
N GLY A 20 -1.48 8.17 -8.41
CA GLY A 20 -0.45 9.20 -8.28
C GLY A 20 0.95 8.68 -7.99
N ASP A 21 1.14 7.34 -7.99
CA ASP A 21 2.40 6.66 -7.79
C ASP A 21 3.29 6.70 -9.05
N GLU A 22 4.59 6.54 -8.84
CA GLU A 22 5.62 6.29 -9.85
C GLU A 22 5.53 7.16 -11.13
N ALA A 23 5.00 8.38 -11.04
CA ALA A 23 4.84 9.26 -12.18
C ALA A 23 6.20 9.86 -12.63
N PRO A 24 6.78 9.44 -13.78
CA PRO A 24 8.04 9.96 -14.26
C PRO A 24 7.86 11.38 -14.84
N LYS A 25 8.57 12.36 -14.29
CA LYS A 25 8.37 13.77 -14.60
C LYS A 25 9.28 14.32 -15.71
N GLY A 26 10.23 13.51 -16.18
CA GLY A 26 11.21 13.97 -17.20
C GLY A 26 10.60 14.47 -18.51
N ASN A 27 9.44 13.97 -18.90
CA ASN A 27 8.70 14.49 -20.05
C ASN A 27 7.96 15.79 -19.73
N TRP A 28 7.50 15.98 -18.50
CA TRP A 28 6.82 17.21 -18.07
C TRP A 28 7.80 18.40 -18.04
N ASP A 29 9.04 18.16 -17.63
CA ASP A 29 10.10 19.18 -17.62
C ASP A 29 10.43 19.71 -19.02
N LYS A 30 10.19 18.90 -20.05
CA LYS A 30 10.43 19.24 -21.47
C LYS A 30 9.18 19.79 -22.18
N CYS A 31 8.00 19.52 -21.63
CA CYS A 31 6.71 19.89 -22.24
C CYS A 31 6.44 21.40 -22.11
N PRO A 32 6.23 22.13 -23.21
CA PRO A 32 5.94 23.56 -23.17
C PRO A 32 4.69 23.91 -22.36
N ASP A 33 3.64 23.13 -22.50
CA ASP A 33 2.37 23.34 -21.77
C ASP A 33 2.52 23.12 -20.28
N CYS A 34 3.30 22.09 -19.87
CA CYS A 34 3.60 21.83 -18.46
C CYS A 34 4.39 23.00 -17.86
N ARG A 35 5.41 23.48 -18.56
CA ARG A 35 6.21 24.65 -18.12
C ARG A 35 5.36 25.91 -18.02
N SER A 36 4.55 26.21 -19.05
CA SER A 36 3.62 27.33 -19.02
C SER A 36 2.64 27.24 -17.84
N ARG A 37 2.15 26.01 -17.50
CA ARG A 37 1.30 25.82 -16.34
C ARG A 37 2.05 26.06 -15.02
N ILE A 38 3.27 25.55 -14.89
CA ILE A 38 4.13 25.78 -13.73
C ILE A 38 4.32 27.28 -13.48
N GLU A 39 4.66 28.05 -14.53
CA GLU A 39 4.81 29.50 -14.44
C GLU A 39 3.50 30.18 -14.04
N LYS A 40 2.41 29.87 -14.73
CA LYS A 40 1.10 30.47 -14.50
C LYS A 40 0.59 30.28 -13.07
N GLU A 41 0.74 29.06 -12.55
CA GLU A 41 0.27 28.69 -11.20
C GLU A 41 1.35 28.96 -10.12
N LYS A 42 2.51 29.53 -10.50
CA LYS A 42 3.64 29.83 -9.61
C LYS A 42 4.15 28.61 -8.82
N LEU A 43 4.19 27.46 -9.49
CA LEU A 43 4.68 26.22 -8.95
C LEU A 43 6.21 26.16 -9.02
N LYS A 44 6.84 25.36 -8.14
CA LYS A 44 8.31 25.27 -8.08
C LYS A 44 8.90 24.40 -9.20
N ASP A 45 8.25 23.28 -9.48
CA ASP A 45 8.75 22.25 -10.39
C ASP A 45 7.61 21.33 -10.86
N SER A 46 7.95 20.30 -11.61
CA SER A 46 7.00 19.28 -12.08
C SER A 46 6.43 18.41 -10.95
N HIS A 47 7.08 18.34 -9.79
CA HIS A 47 6.50 17.70 -8.61
C HIS A 47 5.33 18.54 -8.07
N ASP A 48 5.54 19.83 -7.92
CA ASP A 48 4.45 20.76 -7.55
C ASP A 48 3.30 20.73 -8.56
N LEU A 49 3.60 20.54 -9.86
CA LEU A 49 2.56 20.39 -10.89
C LEU A 49 1.70 19.16 -10.66
N GLN A 50 2.31 18.03 -10.27
CA GLN A 50 1.55 16.83 -9.88
C GLN A 50 0.69 17.10 -8.65
N LEU A 51 1.25 17.69 -7.60
CA LEU A 51 0.52 18.02 -6.39
C LEU A 51 -0.63 19.00 -6.65
N TRP A 52 -0.39 20.03 -7.47
CA TRP A 52 -1.42 20.98 -7.87
C TRP A 52 -2.58 20.27 -8.60
N PHE A 53 -2.27 19.40 -9.55
CA PHE A 53 -3.29 18.61 -10.25
C PHE A 53 -4.05 17.70 -9.26
N SER A 54 -3.34 17.02 -8.38
CA SER A 54 -3.93 16.15 -7.34
C SER A 54 -4.85 16.95 -6.42
N ALA A 55 -4.44 18.16 -6.00
CA ALA A 55 -5.26 19.04 -5.19
C ALA A 55 -6.56 19.46 -5.91
N GLN A 56 -6.48 19.80 -7.20
CA GLN A 56 -7.66 20.15 -8.01
C GLN A 56 -8.67 18.99 -8.09
N MET A 57 -8.19 17.74 -8.16
CA MET A 57 -9.05 16.57 -8.21
C MET A 57 -9.62 16.23 -6.84
N ALA A 58 -8.82 16.38 -5.78
CA ALA A 58 -9.27 16.18 -4.41
C ALA A 58 -10.33 17.21 -4.01
N ASP A 59 -10.12 18.49 -4.33
CA ASP A 59 -11.13 19.56 -4.09
C ASP A 59 -12.44 19.31 -4.86
N TYR A 60 -12.32 18.79 -6.09
CA TYR A 60 -13.50 18.41 -6.86
C TYR A 60 -14.28 17.28 -6.18
N LEU A 61 -13.59 16.27 -5.65
CA LEU A 61 -14.21 15.20 -4.87
C LEU A 61 -14.79 15.70 -3.54
N LYS A 62 -14.12 16.65 -2.89
CA LYS A 62 -14.64 17.31 -1.66
C LYS A 62 -16.00 17.95 -1.88
N GLN A 63 -16.19 18.66 -3.01
CA GLN A 63 -17.47 19.26 -3.39
C GLN A 63 -18.58 18.22 -3.58
N LYS A 64 -18.21 16.95 -3.84
CA LYS A 64 -19.13 15.81 -3.95
C LYS A 64 -19.28 15.02 -2.64
N GLY A 65 -18.72 15.52 -1.53
CA GLY A 65 -18.73 14.84 -0.24
C GLY A 65 -17.87 13.60 -0.18
N ARG A 66 -16.82 13.48 -1.04
CA ARG A 66 -15.93 12.34 -1.12
C ARG A 66 -14.53 12.69 -0.62
N LYS A 67 -13.80 11.69 -0.14
CA LYS A 67 -12.38 11.76 0.19
C LYS A 67 -11.54 11.19 -0.96
N ALA A 68 -10.40 11.81 -1.21
CA ALA A 68 -9.44 11.35 -2.21
C ALA A 68 -8.34 10.53 -1.54
N ILE A 69 -8.05 9.33 -2.04
CA ILE A 69 -6.89 8.54 -1.63
C ILE A 69 -5.81 8.69 -2.70
N PHE A 70 -4.57 8.93 -2.28
CA PHE A 70 -3.40 8.90 -3.14
C PHE A 70 -2.34 7.95 -2.59
N TRP A 71 -1.57 7.34 -3.48
CA TRP A 71 -0.36 6.66 -3.09
C TRP A 71 0.64 7.64 -2.47
N GLY A 72 1.44 7.17 -1.52
CA GLY A 72 2.39 7.97 -0.76
C GLY A 72 3.43 8.72 -1.59
N ASP A 73 3.62 8.32 -2.84
CA ASP A 73 4.55 8.97 -3.80
C ASP A 73 4.25 10.46 -4.00
N VAL A 74 3.00 10.87 -3.93
CA VAL A 74 2.63 12.28 -4.11
C VAL A 74 3.19 13.18 -3.02
N ILE A 75 3.49 12.64 -1.83
CA ILE A 75 3.98 13.41 -0.67
C ILE A 75 5.32 12.95 -0.13
N TYR A 76 6.10 12.11 -0.85
CA TYR A 76 7.45 11.76 -0.40
C TYR A 76 8.38 12.99 -0.31
N LYS A 77 8.03 14.06 -0.99
CA LYS A 77 8.67 15.37 -0.93
C LYS A 77 7.60 16.43 -0.70
N ASP A 78 7.90 17.42 0.11
CA ASP A 78 7.02 18.58 0.29
C ASP A 78 6.86 19.39 -1.00
N GLY A 79 5.71 20.03 -1.15
CA GLY A 79 5.40 20.84 -2.29
C GLY A 79 4.05 21.55 -2.15
N TYR A 80 3.34 21.68 -3.26
CA TYR A 80 2.02 22.30 -3.29
C TYR A 80 1.06 21.62 -2.29
N PRO A 81 0.31 22.36 -1.45
CA PRO A 81 -0.51 21.78 -0.41
C PRO A 81 -1.71 21.01 -0.97
N LEU A 82 -1.99 19.86 -0.38
CA LEU A 82 -3.21 19.08 -0.65
C LEU A 82 -4.33 19.48 0.32
N PRO A 83 -5.61 19.37 -0.08
CA PRO A 83 -6.74 19.69 0.80
C PRO A 83 -6.96 18.64 1.89
N ASP A 84 -7.77 18.98 2.89
CA ASP A 84 -8.02 18.21 4.10
C ASP A 84 -8.81 16.91 3.91
N ASN A 85 -9.44 16.71 2.75
CA ASN A 85 -10.15 15.48 2.40
C ASN A 85 -9.23 14.39 1.78
N VAL A 86 -7.90 14.58 1.85
CA VAL A 86 -6.92 13.63 1.33
C VAL A 86 -6.59 12.56 2.37
N VAL A 87 -6.44 11.34 1.91
CA VAL A 87 -5.92 10.17 2.64
C VAL A 87 -4.72 9.65 1.88
N ILE A 88 -3.68 9.28 2.59
CA ILE A 88 -2.45 8.75 1.98
C ILE A 88 -2.37 7.25 2.18
N GLN A 89 -2.17 6.52 1.11
CA GLN A 89 -1.84 5.10 1.16
C GLN A 89 -0.33 4.94 1.07
N TRP A 90 0.29 4.64 2.22
CA TRP A 90 1.73 4.47 2.33
C TRP A 90 2.12 3.05 1.95
N TRP A 91 2.91 2.90 0.87
CA TRP A 91 3.31 1.60 0.33
C TRP A 91 4.83 1.44 0.15
N ASN A 92 5.53 2.49 -0.26
CA ASN A 92 6.91 2.40 -0.74
C ASN A 92 7.92 2.32 0.41
N TRP A 93 8.15 1.09 0.89
CA TRP A 93 9.19 0.81 1.87
C TRP A 93 10.57 0.64 1.21
N ARG A 94 10.62 0.32 -0.06
CA ARG A 94 11.86 0.08 -0.83
C ARG A 94 12.71 1.34 -1.01
N GLY A 95 12.13 2.40 -1.53
CA GLY A 95 12.83 3.64 -1.89
C GLY A 95 12.71 4.71 -0.80
N HIS A 96 11.51 5.11 -0.51
CA HIS A 96 11.23 6.25 0.36
C HIS A 96 10.95 5.87 1.81
N ARG A 97 10.91 4.57 2.12
CA ARG A 97 10.66 4.02 3.45
C ARG A 97 9.48 4.72 4.13
N ASP A 98 9.71 5.41 5.22
CA ASP A 98 8.70 6.07 6.02
C ASP A 98 8.48 7.56 5.68
N LEU A 99 9.07 8.08 4.60
CA LEU A 99 8.94 9.51 4.26
C LEU A 99 7.49 9.92 4.02
N ALA A 100 6.73 9.12 3.28
CA ALA A 100 5.32 9.41 3.06
C ALA A 100 4.50 9.39 4.36
N LEU A 101 4.77 8.43 5.25
CA LEU A 101 4.14 8.38 6.57
C LEU A 101 4.50 9.62 7.41
N LYS A 102 5.77 9.98 7.48
CA LYS A 102 6.23 11.17 8.23
C LYS A 102 5.60 12.44 7.70
N ASN A 103 5.55 12.60 6.39
CA ASN A 103 4.95 13.77 5.76
C ASN A 103 3.43 13.80 5.95
N ALA A 104 2.74 12.66 5.83
CA ALA A 104 1.32 12.58 6.10
C ALA A 104 0.99 13.00 7.55
N VAL A 105 1.72 12.47 8.53
CA VAL A 105 1.55 12.84 9.95
C VAL A 105 1.82 14.33 10.16
N ARG A 106 2.90 14.88 9.58
CA ARG A 106 3.23 16.30 9.71
C ARG A 106 2.14 17.21 9.13
N HIS A 107 1.51 16.80 8.03
CA HIS A 107 0.44 17.55 7.38
C HIS A 107 -0.97 17.16 7.86
N ASN A 108 -1.06 16.30 8.86
CA ASN A 108 -2.31 15.83 9.44
C ASN A 108 -3.23 15.09 8.43
N TYR A 109 -2.65 14.37 7.48
CA TYR A 109 -3.39 13.50 6.57
C TYR A 109 -3.56 12.10 7.19
N PRO A 110 -4.78 11.54 7.17
CA PRO A 110 -4.97 10.14 7.55
C PRO A 110 -4.20 9.19 6.63
N VAL A 111 -3.77 8.04 7.18
CA VAL A 111 -2.89 7.08 6.48
C VAL A 111 -3.50 5.69 6.48
N ILE A 112 -3.48 5.03 5.32
CA ILE A 112 -3.63 3.59 5.17
C ILE A 112 -2.22 3.01 4.98
N CYS A 113 -1.81 2.07 5.84
CA CYS A 113 -0.50 1.46 5.78
C CYS A 113 -0.52 0.19 4.91
N GLY A 114 0.44 0.03 4.00
CA GLY A 114 0.49 -1.11 3.09
C GLY A 114 1.88 -1.30 2.49
N THR A 115 2.91 -1.43 3.35
CA THR A 115 4.31 -1.48 2.91
C THR A 115 4.61 -2.69 2.05
N ASN A 116 5.10 -2.46 0.84
CA ASN A 116 5.25 -3.47 -0.20
C ASN A 116 5.99 -4.74 0.22
N TYR A 117 7.03 -4.66 1.06
CA TYR A 117 7.80 -5.85 1.45
C TYR A 117 7.09 -6.78 2.45
N TYR A 118 5.99 -6.36 3.04
CA TYR A 118 5.31 -7.13 4.07
C TYR A 118 3.84 -7.38 3.76
N THR A 119 3.22 -6.51 2.96
CA THR A 119 1.78 -6.60 2.67
C THR A 119 1.47 -6.95 1.22
N TYR A 120 2.49 -7.05 0.35
CA TYR A 120 2.30 -7.45 -1.04
C TYR A 120 2.47 -8.96 -1.19
N LEU A 121 1.36 -9.65 -1.36
CA LEU A 121 1.29 -11.11 -1.36
C LEU A 121 1.70 -11.75 -2.70
N ASN A 122 1.94 -10.96 -3.73
CA ASN A 122 2.52 -11.43 -4.99
C ASN A 122 3.98 -11.89 -4.86
N PHE A 123 4.71 -11.43 -3.84
CA PHE A 123 6.10 -11.84 -3.66
C PHE A 123 6.21 -13.30 -3.21
N PRO A 124 7.21 -14.06 -3.73
CA PRO A 124 7.58 -15.36 -3.19
C PRO A 124 8.15 -15.23 -1.77
N LEU A 125 8.20 -16.32 -1.02
CA LEU A 125 8.82 -16.32 0.31
C LEU A 125 10.30 -15.89 0.26
N THR A 126 11.00 -16.30 -0.79
CA THR A 126 12.37 -15.87 -1.08
C THR A 126 12.34 -14.97 -2.31
N PRO A 127 12.72 -13.70 -2.19
CA PRO A 127 12.72 -12.79 -3.32
C PRO A 127 13.77 -13.18 -4.35
N TRP A 128 13.52 -12.80 -5.60
CA TRP A 128 14.50 -12.99 -6.67
C TRP A 128 15.71 -12.06 -6.50
N LYS A 129 16.81 -12.47 -7.04
CA LYS A 129 18.09 -11.74 -6.99
C LYS A 129 17.91 -10.31 -7.50
N GLY A 130 18.30 -9.34 -6.68
CA GLY A 130 18.28 -7.91 -7.03
C GLY A 130 17.02 -7.14 -6.59
N TYR A 131 15.95 -7.81 -6.17
CA TYR A 131 14.75 -7.11 -5.73
C TYR A 131 14.83 -6.65 -4.27
N THR A 132 15.23 -7.53 -3.38
CA THR A 132 15.55 -7.17 -2.00
C THR A 132 16.86 -7.80 -1.58
N GLN A 133 17.58 -7.07 -0.76
CA GLN A 133 18.81 -7.59 -0.18
C GLN A 133 18.45 -8.41 1.06
N ALA A 134 18.55 -9.74 0.93
CA ALA A 134 18.49 -10.69 2.06
C ALA A 134 17.23 -10.62 2.94
N ARG A 135 16.05 -10.40 2.37
CA ARG A 135 14.79 -10.47 3.09
C ARG A 135 14.00 -11.71 2.69
N THR A 136 13.27 -12.27 3.63
CA THR A 136 12.21 -13.22 3.36
C THR A 136 10.86 -12.53 3.47
N PHE A 137 9.83 -13.13 2.88
CA PHE A 137 8.44 -12.70 2.99
C PHE A 137 7.59 -13.84 3.55
N ASP A 138 8.17 -14.58 4.48
CA ASP A 138 7.47 -15.66 5.15
C ASP A 138 6.52 -15.14 6.24
N LEU A 139 5.80 -16.07 6.84
CA LEU A 139 4.80 -15.74 7.85
C LEU A 139 5.39 -15.02 9.07
N GLU A 140 6.59 -15.44 9.49
CA GLU A 140 7.28 -14.85 10.64
C GLU A 140 7.68 -13.40 10.37
N ASP A 141 8.30 -13.14 9.20
CA ASP A 141 8.68 -11.78 8.80
C ASP A 141 7.46 -10.86 8.70
N VAL A 142 6.36 -11.34 8.11
CA VAL A 142 5.12 -10.56 8.02
C VAL A 142 4.55 -10.26 9.39
N TYR A 143 4.56 -11.22 10.30
CA TYR A 143 3.97 -11.08 11.63
C TYR A 143 4.81 -10.21 12.57
N LEU A 144 6.12 -10.44 12.63
CA LEU A 144 7.00 -9.79 13.62
C LEU A 144 7.61 -8.47 13.13
N ARG A 145 7.81 -8.30 11.82
CA ARG A 145 8.65 -7.21 11.28
C ARG A 145 7.89 -6.23 10.38
N ASN A 146 6.59 -6.41 10.24
CA ASN A 146 5.79 -5.57 9.35
C ASN A 146 5.72 -4.11 9.84
N PRO A 147 6.35 -3.15 9.15
CA PRO A 147 6.31 -1.74 9.56
C PRO A 147 4.95 -1.07 9.29
N SER A 148 4.05 -1.74 8.56
CA SER A 148 2.68 -1.27 8.35
C SER A 148 1.82 -1.43 9.60
N TYR A 149 2.21 -2.32 10.52
CA TYR A 149 1.52 -2.48 11.78
C TYR A 149 1.82 -1.29 12.68
N ARG A 150 0.79 -0.55 13.01
CA ARG A 150 0.84 0.60 13.93
C ARG A 150 -0.42 0.58 14.77
N PRO A 151 -0.31 0.45 16.09
CA PRO A 151 -1.46 0.58 16.98
C PRO A 151 -2.15 1.92 16.76
N ARG A 152 -3.45 1.88 16.56
CA ARG A 152 -4.26 3.09 16.30
C ARG A 152 -4.24 4.05 17.49
N GLU A 153 -4.12 3.51 18.69
CA GLU A 153 -4.02 4.26 19.93
C GLU A 153 -2.77 5.13 19.99
N GLU A 154 -1.68 4.68 19.34
CA GLU A 154 -0.43 5.45 19.28
C GLU A 154 -0.49 6.58 18.24
N ASN A 155 -1.28 6.40 17.18
CA ASN A 155 -1.40 7.42 16.13
C ASN A 155 -2.80 7.42 15.50
N PRO A 156 -3.67 8.34 15.91
CA PRO A 156 -5.07 8.41 15.45
C PRO A 156 -5.20 8.70 13.94
N LEU A 157 -4.15 9.14 13.26
CA LEU A 157 -4.16 9.33 11.81
C LEU A 157 -4.07 8.01 11.05
N ILE A 158 -3.64 6.91 11.68
CA ILE A 158 -3.61 5.61 11.04
C ILE A 158 -5.00 4.99 11.03
N LEU A 159 -5.59 4.90 9.84
CA LEU A 159 -6.92 4.34 9.63
C LEU A 159 -6.92 2.81 9.70
N GLY A 160 -5.79 2.19 9.35
CA GLY A 160 -5.62 0.76 9.29
C GLY A 160 -4.55 0.35 8.29
N MET A 161 -4.60 -0.92 7.89
CA MET A 161 -3.64 -1.52 6.98
C MET A 161 -4.36 -2.09 5.75
N SER A 162 -3.66 -2.17 4.63
CA SER A 162 -4.09 -2.85 3.41
C SER A 162 -3.04 -3.86 2.97
N SER A 163 -3.47 -4.90 2.26
CA SER A 163 -2.59 -5.77 1.51
C SER A 163 -2.96 -5.79 0.04
N ALA A 164 -2.02 -6.16 -0.81
CA ALA A 164 -2.23 -6.25 -2.25
C ALA A 164 -1.67 -7.55 -2.82
N LEU A 165 -2.34 -8.05 -3.84
CA LEU A 165 -1.84 -9.11 -4.71
C LEU A 165 -1.76 -8.53 -6.12
N TRP A 166 -0.56 -8.14 -6.54
CA TRP A 166 -0.30 -7.73 -7.90
C TRP A 166 -0.06 -8.95 -8.79
N THR A 167 -0.40 -8.86 -10.06
CA THR A 167 -0.24 -9.96 -11.02
C THR A 167 0.89 -9.71 -12.02
N ASP A 168 1.76 -8.77 -11.72
CA ASP A 168 3.04 -8.58 -12.39
C ASP A 168 4.04 -9.70 -12.03
N ASP A 169 5.19 -9.69 -12.68
CA ASP A 169 6.30 -10.62 -12.42
C ASP A 169 5.93 -12.11 -12.49
N GLY A 170 5.01 -12.47 -13.37
CA GLY A 170 4.69 -13.86 -13.68
C GLY A 170 3.82 -14.57 -12.64
N VAL A 171 3.08 -13.86 -11.80
CA VAL A 171 2.07 -14.47 -10.92
C VAL A 171 0.92 -15.02 -11.77
N THR A 172 0.73 -16.33 -11.70
CA THR A 172 -0.37 -17.04 -12.36
C THR A 172 -1.49 -17.36 -11.40
N GLU A 173 -2.69 -17.65 -11.93
CA GLU A 173 -3.86 -18.03 -11.12
C GLU A 173 -3.55 -19.18 -10.16
N SER A 174 -2.82 -20.21 -10.62
CA SER A 174 -2.42 -21.37 -9.81
C SER A 174 -1.48 -21.04 -8.65
N MET A 175 -0.87 -19.87 -8.64
CA MET A 175 0.02 -19.42 -7.56
C MET A 175 -0.71 -18.61 -6.51
N ILE A 176 -1.90 -18.07 -6.80
CA ILE A 176 -2.58 -17.09 -5.95
C ILE A 176 -2.75 -17.59 -4.52
N ASP A 177 -3.41 -18.72 -4.32
CA ASP A 177 -3.68 -19.25 -2.99
C ASP A 177 -2.39 -19.45 -2.19
N ARG A 178 -1.39 -20.06 -2.81
CA ARG A 178 -0.12 -20.35 -2.17
C ARG A 178 0.73 -19.09 -1.88
N ARG A 179 0.46 -18.00 -2.58
CA ARG A 179 1.06 -16.69 -2.31
C ARG A 179 0.32 -15.95 -1.20
N VAL A 180 -0.99 -16.13 -1.13
CA VAL A 180 -1.87 -15.48 -0.15
C VAL A 180 -1.80 -16.21 1.19
N PHE A 181 -2.06 -17.52 1.21
CA PHE A 181 -2.06 -18.32 2.43
C PHE A 181 -0.69 -18.95 2.71
N PRO A 182 -0.21 -18.93 3.95
CA PRO A 182 -0.87 -18.42 5.17
C PRO A 182 -0.63 -16.93 5.47
N ARG A 183 0.16 -16.19 4.69
CA ARG A 183 0.64 -14.84 5.03
C ARG A 183 -0.49 -13.83 5.29
N ILE A 184 -1.60 -13.96 4.58
CA ILE A 184 -2.77 -13.10 4.80
C ILE A 184 -3.33 -13.23 6.23
N LEU A 185 -3.15 -14.37 6.89
CA LEU A 185 -3.60 -14.59 8.25
C LEU A 185 -2.83 -13.73 9.25
N ALA A 186 -1.52 -13.52 9.02
CA ALA A 186 -0.73 -12.59 9.83
C ALA A 186 -1.21 -11.14 9.67
N LEU A 187 -1.51 -10.76 8.43
CA LEU A 187 -2.05 -9.43 8.16
C LEU A 187 -3.44 -9.23 8.76
N ALA A 188 -4.30 -10.26 8.67
CA ALA A 188 -5.63 -10.23 9.27
C ALA A 188 -5.57 -10.09 10.80
N GLU A 189 -4.68 -10.85 11.45
CA GLU A 189 -4.45 -10.75 12.90
C GLU A 189 -4.00 -9.33 13.27
N GLN A 190 -3.02 -8.78 12.56
CA GLN A 190 -2.53 -7.43 12.79
C GLN A 190 -3.58 -6.34 12.55
N MET A 191 -4.49 -6.54 11.60
CA MET A 191 -5.58 -5.59 11.33
C MET A 191 -6.69 -5.65 12.37
N TRP A 192 -6.93 -6.83 12.93
CA TRP A 192 -8.01 -7.08 13.90
C TRP A 192 -7.60 -6.73 15.32
N HIS A 193 -6.36 -7.01 15.67
CA HIS A 193 -5.86 -6.85 17.02
C HIS A 193 -5.35 -5.41 17.27
N SER A 194 -5.77 -4.82 18.38
CA SER A 194 -5.21 -3.57 18.89
C SER A 194 -4.25 -3.90 20.04
N GLY A 195 -3.01 -3.45 19.96
CA GLY A 195 -1.98 -3.72 20.97
C GLY A 195 -0.78 -4.51 20.46
N ASN A 196 0.00 -5.06 21.36
CA ASN A 196 1.16 -5.86 20.99
C ASN A 196 0.73 -7.20 20.35
N PRO A 197 1.40 -7.63 19.28
CA PRO A 197 1.13 -8.93 18.69
C PRO A 197 1.38 -10.03 19.72
N GLU A 198 0.60 -11.12 19.61
CA GLU A 198 0.83 -12.34 20.39
C GLU A 198 2.23 -12.90 20.14
N ASN A 199 2.65 -13.87 20.96
CA ASN A 199 3.85 -14.65 20.68
C ASN A 199 3.69 -15.37 19.32
N PHE A 200 4.72 -15.30 18.49
CA PHE A 200 4.67 -15.91 17.15
C PHE A 200 4.38 -17.40 17.19
N ASP A 201 4.96 -18.16 18.13
CA ASP A 201 4.73 -19.59 18.23
C ASP A 201 3.26 -19.93 18.51
N GLU A 202 2.59 -19.15 19.34
CA GLU A 202 1.14 -19.29 19.60
C GLU A 202 0.31 -18.99 18.37
N PHE A 203 0.62 -17.89 17.70
CA PHE A 203 -0.02 -17.53 16.43
C PHE A 203 0.22 -18.59 15.37
N TYR A 204 1.46 -19.06 15.21
CA TYR A 204 1.84 -20.08 14.25
C TYR A 204 1.09 -21.41 14.50
N GLY A 205 0.98 -21.82 15.76
CA GLY A 205 0.17 -22.99 16.13
C GLY A 205 -1.31 -22.84 15.71
N LYS A 206 -1.89 -21.67 15.88
CA LYS A 206 -3.27 -21.37 15.40
C LYS A 206 -3.36 -21.49 13.88
N VAL A 207 -2.39 -20.94 13.15
CA VAL A 207 -2.33 -21.02 11.68
C VAL A 207 -2.29 -22.46 11.19
N LEU A 208 -1.39 -23.28 11.74
CA LEU A 208 -1.26 -24.69 11.38
C LEU A 208 -2.55 -25.47 11.68
N SER A 209 -3.21 -25.18 12.80
CA SER A 209 -4.48 -25.83 13.14
C SER A 209 -5.60 -25.54 12.13
N LYS A 210 -5.50 -24.48 11.35
CA LYS A 210 -6.50 -24.11 10.34
C LYS A 210 -6.17 -24.60 8.93
N GLN A 211 -4.95 -25.01 8.68
CA GLN A 211 -4.50 -25.43 7.34
C GLN A 211 -5.42 -26.46 6.72
N LEU A 212 -5.71 -27.56 7.43
CA LEU A 212 -6.58 -28.62 6.91
C LEU A 212 -7.99 -28.11 6.56
N TRP A 213 -8.52 -27.17 7.34
CA TRP A 213 -9.81 -26.57 7.04
C TRP A 213 -9.79 -25.79 5.74
N PHE A 214 -8.76 -24.96 5.49
CA PHE A 214 -8.60 -24.23 4.24
C PHE A 214 -8.47 -25.17 3.04
N GLU A 215 -7.68 -26.23 3.17
CA GLU A 215 -7.50 -27.24 2.13
C GLU A 215 -8.83 -27.97 1.81
N GLN A 216 -9.64 -28.29 2.83
CA GLN A 216 -10.99 -28.85 2.65
C GLN A 216 -11.97 -27.90 1.96
N GLN A 217 -11.76 -26.58 2.08
CA GLN A 217 -12.52 -25.56 1.35
C GLN A 217 -11.99 -25.34 -0.08
N GLY A 218 -10.97 -26.05 -0.51
CA GLY A 218 -10.40 -25.98 -1.84
C GLY A 218 -9.28 -24.95 -2.02
N TYR A 219 -8.80 -24.34 -0.95
CA TYR A 219 -7.67 -23.41 -1.01
C TYR A 219 -6.34 -24.14 -0.86
N SER A 220 -5.36 -23.76 -1.68
CA SER A 220 -4.00 -24.28 -1.57
C SER A 220 -3.19 -23.48 -0.55
N PHE A 221 -2.67 -24.16 0.46
CA PHE A 221 -1.78 -23.54 1.43
C PHE A 221 -0.34 -23.54 0.91
N GLY A 222 0.33 -22.39 0.96
CA GLY A 222 1.76 -22.27 0.71
C GLY A 222 2.59 -22.63 1.94
N PRO A 223 3.91 -22.72 1.82
CA PRO A 223 4.78 -22.89 2.97
C PRO A 223 4.69 -21.66 3.88
N ALA A 224 4.64 -21.90 5.18
CA ALA A 224 4.54 -20.83 6.18
C ALA A 224 5.89 -20.15 6.41
N LEU A 225 6.94 -20.95 6.58
CA LEU A 225 8.29 -20.49 6.84
C LEU A 225 9.21 -20.79 5.64
N LYS A 226 10.28 -20.06 5.55
CA LYS A 226 11.29 -20.23 4.49
C LYS A 226 11.88 -21.62 4.48
N GLU A 227 12.09 -22.21 5.64
CA GLU A 227 12.64 -23.56 5.81
C GLU A 227 11.71 -24.64 5.24
N ASP A 228 10.39 -24.40 5.25
CA ASP A 228 9.38 -25.30 4.70
C ASP A 228 9.28 -25.21 3.17
N ALA A 229 9.84 -24.16 2.60
CA ALA A 229 9.89 -23.95 1.16
C ALA A 229 10.98 -24.86 0.55
N GLY A 230 10.60 -26.04 0.10
CA GLY A 230 11.50 -26.88 -0.70
C GLY A 230 12.10 -26.11 -1.88
N THR A 231 13.20 -26.61 -2.45
CA THR A 231 13.97 -25.99 -3.53
C THR A 231 13.16 -25.58 -4.78
N ASN A 232 11.92 -26.04 -4.90
CA ASN A 232 11.01 -25.80 -6.03
C ASN A 232 9.98 -24.69 -5.78
N TYR A 233 9.99 -24.03 -4.64
CA TYR A 233 9.08 -22.92 -4.37
C TYR A 233 9.75 -21.59 -4.79
N LYS A 234 9.65 -21.30 -6.09
CA LYS A 234 10.08 -20.01 -6.67
C LYS A 234 8.90 -19.19 -7.11
#